data_5f99bfd61c6e7a1cbee605857280df52
#
_entry.id   5f99bfd61c6e7a1cbee605857280df52
#
_cell.length_a   1.000
_cell.length_b   1.000
_cell.length_c   1.000
_cell.angle_alpha   90.00
_cell.angle_beta   90.00
_cell.angle_gamma   90.00
#
_symmetry.space_group_name_H-M   'P 1'
#
loop_
_entity.id
_entity.type
_entity.pdbx_description
1 polymer ?
#
loop_
_entity_poly.entity_id
_entity_poly.type
_entity_poly.pdbx_seq_one_letter_code
_entity_poly.pdbx_strand_id
1 'polypeptide(L)'
;MSKSEIVTFDKYYAPNRILVVTQWNELITLYCPFPVQFIYNVDRFKKNKIVLVEETTLSQNGKYVFKIKGKWFFYYHFEILCYNI
;
A
#
# COMPACT_ATOMS: atom_id res chain seq x y z
N MET A 1 13.16 4.81 7.75
CA MET A 1 12.26 3.72 7.99
C MET A 1 10.82 4.14 7.75
N SER A 2 10.05 3.25 7.28
CA SER A 2 8.66 3.52 6.96
C SER A 2 7.88 3.91 8.21
N LYS A 3 6.87 4.76 8.05
CA LYS A 3 5.99 5.18 9.14
C LYS A 3 4.93 4.16 9.43
N SER A 4 4.71 3.25 8.52
CA SER A 4 3.71 2.23 8.72
C SER A 4 4.24 0.91 8.21
N GLU A 5 3.75 -0.14 8.80
CA GLU A 5 4.12 -1.51 8.48
C GLU A 5 2.92 -2.21 7.91
N ILE A 6 3.14 -3.01 6.87
CA ILE A 6 2.06 -3.79 6.30
C ILE A 6 2.06 -5.16 6.95
N VAL A 7 0.93 -5.52 7.50
CA VAL A 7 0.74 -6.80 8.17
C VAL A 7 -0.12 -7.68 7.28
N THR A 8 0.36 -8.88 6.97
CA THR A 8 -0.36 -9.80 6.10
C THR A 8 -1.02 -10.89 6.93
N PHE A 9 -2.32 -11.08 6.68
CA PHE A 9 -3.08 -12.16 7.29
C PHE A 9 -3.75 -12.93 6.17
N ASP A 10 -3.11 -13.99 5.73
CA ASP A 10 -3.49 -14.70 4.51
C ASP A 10 -4.95 -15.09 4.46
N LYS A 11 -5.47 -15.62 5.55
CA LYS A 11 -6.83 -16.10 5.53
C LYS A 11 -7.85 -14.98 5.60
N TYR A 12 -7.42 -13.76 5.84
CA TYR A 12 -8.31 -12.61 5.88
C TYR A 12 -8.03 -11.64 4.75
N TYR A 13 -7.22 -12.06 3.79
CA TYR A 13 -6.89 -11.20 2.68
C TYR A 13 -8.15 -10.80 1.92
N ALA A 14 -8.19 -9.55 1.49
CA ALA A 14 -9.26 -9.03 0.65
C ALA A 14 -8.65 -8.04 -0.33
N PRO A 15 -9.16 -7.99 -1.58
CA PRO A 15 -8.54 -7.16 -2.62
C PRO A 15 -8.82 -5.67 -2.46
N ASN A 16 -9.67 -5.29 -1.52
CA ASN A 16 -10.06 -3.88 -1.38
C ASN A 16 -9.59 -3.25 -0.10
N ARG A 17 -8.70 -3.91 0.65
CA ARG A 17 -8.24 -3.35 1.91
C ARG A 17 -6.92 -3.98 2.33
N ILE A 18 -6.18 -3.24 3.18
CA ILE A 18 -4.99 -3.77 3.83
C ILE A 18 -5.02 -3.35 5.30
N LEU A 19 -4.25 -4.07 6.10
CA LEU A 19 -4.02 -3.70 7.49
C LEU A 19 -2.64 -3.08 7.60
N VAL A 20 -2.55 -1.96 8.30
CA VAL A 20 -1.26 -1.29 8.51
C VAL A 20 -1.11 -0.97 9.99
N VAL A 21 0.15 -0.94 10.43
CA VAL A 21 0.49 -0.47 11.77
C VAL A 21 1.04 0.93 11.64
N THR A 22 0.40 1.89 12.28
CA THR A 22 0.82 3.28 12.19
C THR A 22 2.05 3.51 13.06
N GLN A 23 2.63 4.70 12.91
CA GLN A 23 3.77 5.09 13.76
C GLN A 23 3.39 5.19 15.23
N TRP A 24 2.09 5.28 15.52
CA TRP A 24 1.58 5.31 16.87
C TRP A 24 1.29 3.92 17.41
N ASN A 25 1.72 2.90 16.67
CA ASN A 25 1.56 1.50 17.06
C ASN A 25 0.10 1.05 17.06
N GLU A 26 -0.70 1.67 16.23
CA GLU A 26 -2.11 1.31 16.09
C GLU A 26 -2.32 0.51 14.82
N LEU A 27 -3.13 -0.53 14.93
CA LEU A 27 -3.50 -1.35 13.78
C LEU A 27 -4.76 -0.78 13.16
N ILE A 28 -4.69 -0.37 11.91
CA ILE A 28 -5.83 0.21 11.22
C ILE A 28 -6.07 -0.51 9.90
N THR A 29 -7.28 -0.40 9.39
CA THR A 29 -7.66 -0.94 8.10
C THR A 29 -7.78 0.20 7.10
N LEU A 30 -7.11 0.08 5.97
CA LEU A 30 -7.24 1.03 4.88
C LEU A 30 -8.02 0.38 3.76
N TYR A 31 -9.09 1.04 3.33
CA TYR A 31 -9.93 0.54 2.24
C TYR A 31 -9.57 1.24 0.94
N CYS A 32 -9.59 0.49 -0.15
CA CYS A 32 -9.39 1.06 -1.47
C CYS A 32 -10.58 1.91 -1.88
N PRO A 33 -10.32 3.03 -2.56
CA PRO A 33 -8.98 3.51 -2.89
C PRO A 33 -8.34 4.24 -1.70
N PHE A 34 -7.03 4.08 -1.55
CA PHE A 34 -6.32 4.83 -0.52
C PHE A 34 -5.05 5.43 -1.15
N PRO A 35 -4.59 6.58 -0.63
CA PRO A 35 -3.45 7.27 -1.25
C PRO A 35 -2.12 6.68 -0.83
N VAL A 36 -1.21 6.61 -1.79
CA VAL A 36 0.19 6.26 -1.55
C VAL A 36 1.08 7.21 -2.33
N GLN A 37 2.32 7.32 -1.91
CA GLN A 37 3.29 8.20 -2.56
C GLN A 37 4.48 7.38 -3.02
N PHE A 38 4.88 7.56 -4.27
CA PHE A 38 6.07 6.89 -4.80
C PHE A 38 7.31 7.40 -4.07
N ILE A 39 8.15 6.48 -3.63
CA ILE A 39 9.42 6.85 -3.01
C ILE A 39 10.58 6.74 -3.98
N TYR A 40 10.35 6.22 -5.18
CA TYR A 40 11.33 6.15 -6.26
C TYR A 40 10.66 6.52 -7.57
N ASN A 41 11.47 6.82 -8.59
CA ASN A 41 10.96 6.88 -9.96
C ASN A 41 10.69 5.45 -10.41
N VAL A 42 9.46 5.17 -10.78
CA VAL A 42 9.04 3.84 -11.20
C VAL A 42 8.20 3.98 -12.46
N ASP A 43 8.63 3.31 -13.53
CA ASP A 43 7.91 3.37 -14.79
C ASP A 43 7.75 4.83 -15.21
N ARG A 44 6.53 5.27 -15.52
CA ARG A 44 6.25 6.66 -15.90
C ARG A 44 6.03 7.56 -14.69
N PHE A 45 6.00 6.99 -13.49
CA PHE A 45 5.69 7.75 -12.29
C PHE A 45 6.97 8.27 -11.67
N LYS A 46 6.92 9.53 -11.23
CA LYS A 46 8.08 10.16 -10.62
C LYS A 46 8.00 10.06 -9.10
N LYS A 47 9.16 10.08 -8.48
CA LYS A 47 9.27 10.12 -7.02
C LYS A 47 8.38 11.23 -6.47
N ASN A 48 7.72 10.96 -5.37
CA ASN A 48 6.82 11.87 -4.66
C ASN A 48 5.45 12.03 -5.30
N LYS A 49 5.18 11.35 -6.41
CA LYS A 49 3.85 11.36 -7.01
C LYS A 49 2.88 10.63 -6.09
N ILE A 50 1.75 11.26 -5.80
CA ILE A 50 0.69 10.65 -5.00
C ILE A 50 -0.34 10.06 -5.94
N VAL A 51 -0.70 8.80 -5.70
CA VAL A 51 -1.67 8.09 -6.52
C VAL A 51 -2.59 7.30 -5.60
N LEU A 52 -3.70 6.83 -6.17
CA LEU A 52 -4.66 6.02 -5.42
C LEU A 52 -4.48 4.55 -5.78
N VAL A 53 -4.50 3.71 -4.76
CA VAL A 53 -4.47 2.27 -4.94
C VAL A 53 -5.88 1.78 -5.20
N GLU A 54 -6.09 1.13 -6.33
CA GLU A 54 -7.41 0.66 -6.75
C GLU A 54 -7.76 -0.67 -6.14
N GLU A 55 -6.80 -1.57 -6.07
CA GLU A 55 -6.97 -2.90 -5.52
C GLU A 55 -5.66 -3.36 -4.93
N THR A 56 -5.75 -4.35 -4.08
CA THR A 56 -4.57 -4.98 -3.50
C THR A 56 -4.64 -6.48 -3.71
N THR A 57 -3.48 -7.13 -3.77
CA THR A 57 -3.42 -8.58 -3.79
C THR A 57 -2.10 -9.03 -3.17
N LEU A 58 -1.96 -10.31 -2.95
CA LEU A 58 -0.72 -10.89 -2.46
C LEU A 58 -0.02 -11.60 -3.60
N SER A 59 1.28 -11.37 -3.72
CA SER A 59 2.09 -12.11 -4.66
C SER A 59 2.32 -13.52 -4.13
N GLN A 60 2.93 -14.38 -4.97
CA GLN A 60 3.17 -15.77 -4.59
C GLN A 60 4.06 -15.90 -3.37
N ASN A 61 4.94 -14.94 -3.13
CA ASN A 61 5.81 -14.98 -1.95
C ASN A 61 5.27 -14.12 -0.81
N GLY A 62 3.97 -13.83 -0.82
CA GLY A 62 3.31 -13.22 0.32
C GLY A 62 3.52 -11.72 0.47
N LYS A 63 3.93 -11.03 -0.59
CA LYS A 63 4.12 -9.59 -0.55
C LYS A 63 2.93 -8.89 -1.18
N TYR A 64 2.51 -7.79 -0.58
CA TYR A 64 1.42 -7.00 -1.14
C TYR A 64 1.81 -6.36 -2.46
N VAL A 65 0.86 -6.34 -3.38
CA VAL A 65 0.96 -5.66 -4.66
C VAL A 65 -0.23 -4.74 -4.77
N PHE A 66 0.01 -3.53 -5.26
CA PHE A 66 -1.03 -2.52 -5.38
C PHE A 66 -1.30 -2.23 -6.85
N LYS A 67 -2.57 -2.11 -7.20
CA LYS A 67 -2.97 -1.78 -8.55
C LYS A 67 -3.16 -0.28 -8.67
N ILE A 68 -2.42 0.32 -9.59
CA ILE A 68 -2.46 1.76 -9.82
C ILE A 68 -2.56 1.98 -11.32
N LYS A 69 -3.66 2.63 -11.74
CA LYS A 69 -3.93 2.91 -13.15
C LYS A 69 -3.78 1.67 -14.02
N GLY A 70 -4.32 0.57 -13.53
CA GLY A 70 -4.34 -0.68 -14.27
C GLY A 70 -3.07 -1.50 -14.22
N LYS A 71 -2.04 -1.05 -13.51
CA LYS A 71 -0.77 -1.78 -13.40
C LYS A 71 -0.51 -2.17 -11.96
N TRP A 72 0.18 -3.28 -11.79
CA TRP A 72 0.50 -3.81 -10.45
C TRP A 72 1.92 -3.44 -10.07
N PHE A 73 2.09 -2.96 -8.84
CA PHE A 73 3.38 -2.58 -8.28
C PHE A 73 3.54 -3.19 -6.90
N PHE A 74 4.75 -3.63 -6.57
CA PHE A 74 5.03 -4.10 -5.23
C PHE A 74 4.93 -2.95 -4.24
N TYR A 75 4.51 -3.28 -3.02
CA TYR A 75 4.24 -2.29 -1.99
C TYR A 75 5.46 -1.43 -1.62
N TYR A 76 6.67 -1.97 -1.78
CA TYR A 76 7.87 -1.28 -1.33
C TYR A 76 8.25 -0.09 -2.22
N HIS A 77 7.54 0.14 -3.29
CA HIS A 77 7.74 1.35 -4.10
C HIS A 77 7.07 2.58 -3.49
N PHE A 78 6.32 2.42 -2.41
CA PHE A 78 5.43 3.45 -1.92
C PHE A 78 5.55 3.68 -0.43
N GLU A 79 5.15 4.88 -0.03
CA GLU A 79 4.82 5.17 1.35
C GLU A 79 3.31 5.34 1.43
N ILE A 80 2.69 4.66 2.38
CA ILE A 80 1.24 4.75 2.56
C ILE A 80 0.95 6.00 3.36
N LEU A 81 0.02 6.81 2.85
CA LEU A 81 -0.31 8.08 3.48
C LEU A 81 -1.46 7.87 4.45
N CYS A 82 -1.18 8.00 5.74
CA CYS A 82 -2.15 7.76 6.81
C CYS A 82 -2.32 9.03 7.63
N TYR A 83 -2.59 10.14 6.98
CA TYR A 83 -2.57 11.42 7.65
C TYR A 83 -3.69 11.63 8.65
N ASN A 84 -4.83 11.03 8.41
CA ASN A 84 -6.02 11.34 9.18
C ASN A 84 -6.36 10.26 10.20
N ILE A 85 -5.35 9.59 10.66
CA ILE A 85 -5.56 8.49 11.59
C ILE A 85 -5.11 8.87 12.99
#